data_04286c6af35b0b8ef4a9d8080cc2036a
#
_entry.id   04286c6af35b0b8ef4a9d8080cc2036a
#
_cell.length_a   1.000
_cell.length_b   1.000
_cell.length_c   1.000
_cell.angle_alpha   90.00
_cell.angle_beta   90.00
_cell.angle_gamma   90.00
#
_symmetry.space_group_name_H-M   'P 1'
#
loop_
_entity.id
_entity.type
_entity.pdbx_description
1 polymer ?
#
loop_
_entity_poly.entity_id
_entity_poly.type
_entity_poly.pdbx_seq_one_letter_code
_entity_poly.pdbx_strand_id
1 'polypeptide(L)'
;MKKLSKKWKIFITAMIVLIGGLYGVYKIKNRNAFEEMYNSFYNTLPLSSVARMPQVEPLTRDQTERDIRPLNYKSNTNKEKIEITLVNFSDRKKVSITSSSYISEEVYLDINYRYEVDTQKLINYVSFHGENVPIVEDDQKQTRELLEKYNISKEYLQEKSDKLLDTVLTDWKRYSNSSYSKDNMGRLTIEKDEFLK
;
A
#
# COMPACT_ATOMS: atom_id res chain seq x y z
N MET A 1 -22.47 -0.73 -48.04
CA MET A 1 -21.32 -1.14 -47.19
C MET A 1 -20.70 -2.40 -47.79
N LYS A 2 -19.43 -2.37 -48.26
CA LYS A 2 -18.73 -3.56 -48.78
C LYS A 2 -18.45 -4.54 -47.64
N LYS A 3 -18.93 -5.78 -47.76
CA LYS A 3 -18.65 -6.84 -46.79
C LYS A 3 -17.16 -7.14 -46.78
N LEU A 4 -16.49 -7.07 -45.61
CA LEU A 4 -15.09 -7.48 -45.45
C LEU A 4 -14.91 -8.94 -45.91
N SER A 5 -13.84 -9.20 -46.65
CA SER A 5 -13.50 -10.54 -47.07
C SER A 5 -13.16 -11.45 -45.85
N LYS A 6 -13.36 -12.75 -46.00
CA LYS A 6 -13.07 -13.73 -44.93
C LYS A 6 -11.61 -13.62 -44.42
N LYS A 7 -10.65 -13.35 -45.31
CA LYS A 7 -9.22 -13.15 -44.98
C LYS A 7 -9.00 -11.93 -44.09
N TRP A 8 -9.69 -10.81 -44.39
CA TRP A 8 -9.60 -9.60 -43.59
C TRP A 8 -10.21 -9.75 -42.17
N LYS A 9 -11.29 -10.51 -42.06
CA LYS A 9 -11.89 -10.81 -40.74
C LYS A 9 -10.94 -11.62 -39.89
N ILE A 10 -10.30 -12.66 -40.44
CA ILE A 10 -9.31 -13.50 -39.74
C ILE A 10 -8.11 -12.64 -39.30
N PHE A 11 -7.60 -11.78 -40.22
CA PHE A 11 -6.49 -10.90 -39.87
C PHE A 11 -6.82 -9.94 -38.74
N ILE A 12 -7.98 -9.28 -38.77
CA ILE A 12 -8.41 -8.37 -37.67
C ILE A 12 -8.55 -9.13 -36.35
N THR A 13 -9.15 -10.33 -36.36
CA THR A 13 -9.28 -11.15 -35.16
C THR A 13 -7.89 -11.52 -34.57
N ALA A 14 -6.97 -11.96 -35.46
CA ALA A 14 -5.60 -12.28 -35.01
C ALA A 14 -4.88 -11.07 -34.41
N MET A 15 -5.03 -9.87 -35.01
CA MET A 15 -4.46 -8.63 -34.47
C MET A 15 -5.05 -8.26 -33.11
N ILE A 16 -6.36 -8.42 -32.92
CA ILE A 16 -7.02 -8.15 -31.62
C ILE A 16 -6.48 -9.10 -30.55
N VAL A 17 -6.36 -10.39 -30.88
CA VAL A 17 -5.81 -11.39 -29.94
C VAL A 17 -4.34 -11.09 -29.61
N LEU A 18 -3.55 -10.71 -30.60
CA LEU A 18 -2.14 -10.34 -30.40
C LEU A 18 -1.99 -9.10 -29.51
N ILE A 19 -2.76 -8.05 -29.79
CA ILE A 19 -2.75 -6.80 -29.02
C ILE A 19 -3.24 -7.07 -27.58
N GLY A 20 -4.32 -7.84 -27.44
CA GLY A 20 -4.84 -8.26 -26.13
C GLY A 20 -3.83 -9.09 -25.34
N GLY A 21 -3.13 -10.01 -26.00
CA GLY A 21 -2.06 -10.80 -25.39
C GLY A 21 -0.87 -9.95 -24.95
N LEU A 22 -0.39 -9.05 -25.83
CA LEU A 22 0.70 -8.11 -25.49
C LEU A 22 0.31 -7.17 -24.36
N TYR A 23 -0.91 -6.66 -24.35
CA TYR A 23 -1.42 -5.81 -23.27
C TYR A 23 -1.53 -6.59 -21.95
N GLY A 24 -1.98 -7.83 -21.98
CA GLY A 24 -2.01 -8.72 -20.80
C GLY A 24 -0.62 -8.97 -20.24
N VAL A 25 0.36 -9.29 -21.09
CA VAL A 25 1.76 -9.48 -20.69
C VAL A 25 2.36 -8.17 -20.14
N TYR A 26 2.07 -7.03 -20.76
CA TYR A 26 2.49 -5.71 -20.28
C TYR A 26 1.93 -5.41 -18.89
N LYS A 27 0.63 -5.64 -18.68
CA LYS A 27 -0.01 -5.47 -17.37
C LYS A 27 0.60 -6.36 -16.30
N ILE A 28 0.87 -7.62 -16.60
CA ILE A 28 1.47 -8.56 -15.66
C ILE A 28 2.89 -8.13 -15.29
N LYS A 29 3.70 -7.73 -16.27
CA LYS A 29 5.09 -7.28 -16.04
C LYS A 29 5.22 -5.96 -15.27
N ASN A 30 4.19 -5.12 -15.31
CA ASN A 30 4.21 -3.80 -14.68
C ASN A 30 3.50 -3.77 -13.32
N ARG A 31 3.04 -4.91 -12.82
CA ARG A 31 2.46 -5.02 -11.48
C ARG A 31 3.53 -4.92 -10.41
N ASN A 32 3.09 -4.50 -9.23
CA ASN A 32 3.89 -4.49 -8.02
C ASN A 32 3.05 -4.99 -6.84
N ALA A 33 3.72 -5.19 -5.69
CA ALA A 33 3.09 -5.74 -4.48
C ALA A 33 1.90 -4.91 -4.01
N PHE A 34 1.99 -3.59 -4.07
CA PHE A 34 0.95 -2.68 -3.57
C PHE A 34 -0.24 -2.60 -4.52
N GLU A 35 -0.01 -2.66 -5.83
CA GLU A 35 -1.10 -2.76 -6.81
C GLU A 35 -1.84 -4.09 -6.68
N GLU A 36 -1.11 -5.18 -6.38
CA GLU A 36 -1.71 -6.47 -6.09
C GLU A 36 -2.57 -6.41 -4.83
N MET A 37 -2.08 -5.79 -3.75
CA MET A 37 -2.84 -5.54 -2.53
C MET A 37 -4.10 -4.73 -2.84
N TYR A 38 -3.97 -3.59 -3.52
CA TYR A 38 -5.09 -2.73 -3.88
C TYR A 38 -6.17 -3.51 -4.63
N ASN A 39 -5.80 -4.22 -5.69
CA ASN A 39 -6.74 -4.98 -6.49
C ASN A 39 -7.39 -6.13 -5.71
N SER A 40 -6.64 -6.79 -4.84
CA SER A 40 -7.14 -7.88 -4.01
C SER A 40 -8.15 -7.38 -2.97
N PHE A 41 -7.86 -6.28 -2.32
CA PHE A 41 -8.77 -5.65 -1.36
C PHE A 41 -10.06 -5.16 -2.01
N TYR A 42 -9.95 -4.53 -3.18
CA TYR A 42 -11.08 -3.91 -3.84
C TYR A 42 -12.02 -4.91 -4.50
N ASN A 43 -11.45 -5.92 -5.19
CA ASN A 43 -12.25 -6.80 -6.05
C ASN A 43 -12.77 -8.06 -5.33
N THR A 44 -12.22 -8.45 -4.19
CA THR A 44 -12.44 -9.77 -3.60
C THR A 44 -12.85 -9.78 -2.13
N LEU A 45 -13.26 -8.65 -1.58
CA LEU A 45 -13.80 -8.60 -0.22
C LEU A 45 -15.14 -9.36 -0.13
N PRO A 46 -15.35 -10.16 0.89
CA PRO A 46 -14.53 -10.53 2.05
C PRO A 46 -13.62 -11.74 1.84
N LEU A 47 -13.55 -12.27 0.63
CA LEU A 47 -12.84 -13.51 0.29
C LEU A 47 -11.41 -13.26 -0.16
N SER A 48 -10.90 -12.04 0.01
CA SER A 48 -9.56 -11.68 -0.39
C SER A 48 -8.50 -12.49 0.35
N SER A 49 -7.35 -12.60 -0.26
CA SER A 49 -6.16 -13.18 0.34
C SER A 49 -5.82 -12.57 1.71
N VAL A 50 -6.16 -11.31 1.90
CA VAL A 50 -6.00 -10.55 3.15
C VAL A 50 -6.81 -11.14 4.31
N ALA A 51 -8.03 -11.63 4.06
CA ALA A 51 -8.83 -12.30 5.08
C ALA A 51 -8.16 -13.58 5.61
N ARG A 52 -7.15 -14.09 4.92
CA ARG A 52 -6.35 -15.24 5.35
C ARG A 52 -5.14 -14.86 6.19
N MET A 53 -4.81 -13.59 6.28
CA MET A 53 -3.70 -13.11 7.11
C MET A 53 -4.13 -13.16 8.58
N PRO A 54 -3.47 -13.93 9.45
CA PRO A 54 -3.96 -14.19 10.80
C PRO A 54 -3.91 -12.97 11.72
N GLN A 55 -3.15 -11.93 11.33
CA GLN A 55 -3.03 -10.69 12.08
C GLN A 55 -3.92 -9.57 11.57
N VAL A 56 -4.71 -9.81 10.52
CA VAL A 56 -5.61 -8.82 9.94
C VAL A 56 -7.02 -9.04 10.45
N GLU A 57 -7.62 -7.99 11.00
CA GLU A 57 -9.03 -8.02 11.38
C GLU A 57 -9.91 -7.88 10.12
N PRO A 58 -10.90 -8.77 9.94
CA PRO A 58 -11.80 -8.67 8.81
C PRO A 58 -12.62 -7.39 8.89
N LEU A 59 -12.80 -6.73 7.75
CA LEU A 59 -13.66 -5.56 7.62
C LEU A 59 -15.11 -5.93 7.82
N THR A 60 -15.84 -5.12 8.57
CA THR A 60 -17.28 -5.21 8.64
C THR A 60 -17.94 -4.51 7.45
N ARG A 61 -19.09 -5.02 7.02
CA ARG A 61 -19.79 -4.61 5.79
C ARG A 61 -20.25 -3.15 5.78
N ASP A 62 -20.45 -2.53 6.95
CA ASP A 62 -20.95 -1.15 7.08
C ASP A 62 -19.96 -0.07 6.64
N GLN A 63 -18.74 -0.46 6.29
CA GLN A 63 -17.70 0.48 5.83
C GLN A 63 -17.67 0.67 4.32
N THR A 64 -18.62 0.07 3.59
CA THR A 64 -18.63 0.07 2.12
C THR A 64 -19.11 1.37 1.49
N GLU A 65 -19.73 2.26 2.22
CA GLU A 65 -20.22 3.54 1.69
C GLU A 65 -19.15 4.63 1.61
N ARG A 66 -18.02 4.42 2.26
CA ARG A 66 -16.87 5.32 2.15
C ARG A 66 -15.75 4.52 1.50
N ASP A 67 -15.20 5.01 0.40
CA ASP A 67 -14.10 4.37 -0.34
C ASP A 67 -12.79 4.22 0.48
N ILE A 68 -12.89 4.25 1.80
CA ILE A 68 -11.80 4.06 2.75
C ILE A 68 -12.06 2.78 3.52
N ARG A 69 -11.11 1.84 3.44
CA ARG A 69 -11.21 0.53 4.10
C ARG A 69 -9.97 0.27 4.95
N PRO A 70 -10.02 0.59 6.24
CA PRO A 70 -8.92 0.26 7.14
C PRO A 70 -8.88 -1.25 7.41
N LEU A 71 -7.71 -1.82 7.37
CA LEU A 71 -7.41 -3.16 7.84
C LEU A 71 -6.40 -3.05 8.96
N ASN A 72 -6.80 -3.50 10.14
CA ASN A 72 -5.95 -3.45 11.30
C ASN A 72 -5.11 -4.71 11.42
N TYR A 73 -3.82 -4.55 11.43
CA TYR A 73 -2.86 -5.58 11.75
C TYR A 73 -2.77 -5.72 13.26
N LYS A 74 -3.00 -6.91 13.80
CA LYS A 74 -2.75 -7.14 15.23
C LYS A 74 -1.25 -7.13 15.47
N SER A 75 -0.77 -6.11 16.15
CA SER A 75 0.60 -6.11 16.66
C SER A 75 0.75 -7.13 17.77
N ASN A 76 1.89 -7.82 17.79
CA ASN A 76 2.25 -8.74 18.87
C ASN A 76 2.61 -8.02 20.19
N THR A 77 2.60 -6.69 20.19
CA THR A 77 2.89 -5.86 21.37
C THR A 77 1.81 -4.81 21.54
N ASN A 78 1.33 -4.59 22.76
CA ASN A 78 0.33 -3.56 23.10
C ASN A 78 0.80 -2.11 22.79
N LYS A 79 2.00 -1.92 22.24
CA LYS A 79 2.64 -0.63 21.99
C LYS A 79 2.82 -0.30 20.50
N GLU A 80 2.53 -1.21 19.60
CA GLU A 80 2.68 -0.99 18.16
C GLU A 80 1.45 -1.51 17.42
N LYS A 81 0.86 -0.67 16.60
CA LYS A 81 -0.29 -1.01 15.75
C LYS A 81 0.12 -0.86 14.30
N ILE A 82 -0.14 -1.87 13.48
CA ILE A 82 0.01 -1.78 12.03
C ILE A 82 -1.38 -1.70 11.40
N GLU A 83 -1.56 -0.77 10.50
CA GLU A 83 -2.82 -0.54 9.80
C GLU A 83 -2.57 -0.49 8.29
N ILE A 84 -3.43 -1.15 7.52
CA ILE A 84 -3.46 -1.03 6.07
C ILE A 84 -4.78 -0.37 5.68
N THR A 85 -4.69 0.77 5.03
CA THR A 85 -5.83 1.56 4.57
C THR A 85 -5.85 1.63 3.06
N LEU A 86 -7.03 1.44 2.49
CA LEU A 86 -7.29 1.60 1.06
C LEU A 86 -8.17 2.80 0.81
N VAL A 87 -7.77 3.60 -0.14
CA VAL A 87 -8.56 4.73 -0.63
C VAL A 87 -8.84 4.50 -2.11
N ASN A 88 -10.11 4.56 -2.50
CA ASN A 88 -10.56 4.39 -3.88
C ASN A 88 -11.59 5.45 -4.24
N PHE A 89 -11.13 6.69 -4.37
CA PHE A 89 -11.94 7.76 -4.97
C PHE A 89 -11.65 7.84 -6.47
N SER A 90 -12.54 8.47 -7.22
CA SER A 90 -12.38 8.65 -8.67
C SER A 90 -11.09 9.36 -9.05
N ASP A 91 -10.61 10.25 -8.19
CA ASP A 91 -9.41 11.08 -8.35
C ASP A 91 -8.19 10.60 -7.54
N ARG A 92 -8.38 9.62 -6.64
CA ARG A 92 -7.33 9.15 -5.73
C ARG A 92 -7.46 7.67 -5.42
N LYS A 93 -6.50 6.89 -5.86
CA LYS A 93 -6.40 5.45 -5.58
C LYS A 93 -5.10 5.18 -4.88
N LYS A 94 -5.15 4.78 -3.61
CA LYS A 94 -3.95 4.55 -2.81
C LYS A 94 -4.10 3.38 -1.84
N VAL A 95 -2.96 2.77 -1.53
CA VAL A 95 -2.77 1.85 -0.41
C VAL A 95 -1.84 2.53 0.57
N SER A 96 -2.24 2.66 1.82
CA SER A 96 -1.39 3.16 2.89
C SER A 96 -1.16 2.05 3.91
N ILE A 97 0.09 1.90 4.31
CA ILE A 97 0.52 1.01 5.39
C ILE A 97 1.13 1.91 6.46
N THR A 98 0.60 1.87 7.66
CA THR A 98 1.05 2.69 8.78
C THR A 98 1.40 1.80 9.96
N SER A 99 2.57 2.02 10.55
CA SER A 99 2.91 1.48 11.86
C SER A 99 2.94 2.61 12.86
N SER A 100 2.04 2.56 13.84
CA SER A 100 1.94 3.53 14.93
C SER A 100 2.60 2.97 16.16
N SER A 101 3.63 3.65 16.65
CA SER A 101 4.37 3.30 17.86
C SER A 101 4.12 4.34 18.94
N TYR A 102 3.78 3.89 20.14
CA TYR A 102 3.56 4.75 21.30
C TYR A 102 4.89 5.32 21.80
N ILE A 103 4.99 6.64 21.88
CA ILE A 103 6.18 7.36 22.34
C ILE A 103 5.98 7.96 23.73
N SER A 104 4.78 8.53 23.97
CA SER A 104 4.39 9.06 25.29
C SER A 104 2.89 8.95 25.46
N GLU A 105 2.35 9.29 26.64
CA GLU A 105 0.92 9.11 26.97
C GLU A 105 -0.07 9.70 25.97
N GLU A 106 0.36 10.61 25.11
CA GLU A 106 -0.51 11.29 24.15
C GLU A 106 0.10 11.38 22.74
N VAL A 107 1.26 10.74 22.50
CA VAL A 107 1.98 10.90 21.22
C VAL A 107 2.38 9.57 20.63
N TYR A 108 2.03 9.39 19.37
CA TYR A 108 2.40 8.25 18.54
C TYR A 108 3.31 8.71 17.41
N LEU A 109 4.31 7.90 17.12
CA LEU A 109 5.14 7.97 15.92
C LEU A 109 4.58 7.04 14.87
N ASP A 110 4.33 7.57 13.71
CA ASP A 110 3.87 6.82 12.54
C ASP A 110 4.97 6.69 11.50
N ILE A 111 5.25 5.46 11.11
CA ILE A 111 6.01 5.14 9.92
C ILE A 111 5.01 4.75 8.83
N ASN A 112 5.08 5.43 7.70
CA ASN A 112 4.07 5.33 6.66
C ASN A 112 4.68 4.91 5.32
N TYR A 113 3.99 3.98 4.65
CA TYR A 113 4.16 3.71 3.23
C TYR A 113 2.85 4.02 2.51
N ARG A 114 2.87 4.98 1.60
CA ARG A 114 1.72 5.37 0.77
C ARG A 114 2.02 5.04 -0.69
N TYR A 115 1.31 4.09 -1.24
CA TYR A 115 1.39 3.75 -2.65
C TYR A 115 0.26 4.42 -3.43
N GLU A 116 0.61 5.19 -4.45
CA GLU A 116 -0.30 5.83 -5.38
C GLU A 116 -0.42 4.98 -6.64
N VAL A 117 -1.61 4.43 -6.89
CA VAL A 117 -1.85 3.45 -7.96
C VAL A 117 -1.61 4.06 -9.33
N ASP A 118 -2.07 5.30 -9.55
CA ASP A 118 -2.03 5.93 -10.87
C ASP A 118 -0.62 6.35 -11.28
N THR A 119 0.24 6.68 -10.33
CA THR A 119 1.63 7.11 -10.57
C THR A 119 2.65 5.99 -10.34
N GLN A 120 2.24 4.86 -9.78
CA GLN A 120 3.10 3.75 -9.34
C GLN A 120 4.21 4.20 -8.38
N LYS A 121 3.92 5.18 -7.54
CA LYS A 121 4.84 5.79 -6.61
C LYS A 121 4.57 5.27 -5.20
N LEU A 122 5.62 4.80 -4.52
CA LEU A 122 5.61 4.43 -3.11
C LEU A 122 6.34 5.51 -2.32
N ILE A 123 5.59 6.23 -1.49
CA ILE A 123 6.11 7.30 -0.65
C ILE A 123 6.29 6.73 0.76
N ASN A 124 7.51 6.81 1.29
CA ASN A 124 7.83 6.42 2.65
C ASN A 124 8.12 7.68 3.46
N TYR A 125 7.33 7.91 4.50
CA TYR A 125 7.41 9.14 5.31
C TYR A 125 7.10 8.88 6.78
N VAL A 126 7.52 9.83 7.60
CA VAL A 126 7.34 9.83 9.06
C VAL A 126 6.32 10.91 9.43
N SER A 127 5.45 10.59 10.36
CA SER A 127 4.52 11.56 10.96
C SER A 127 4.28 11.27 12.43
N PHE A 128 3.66 12.22 13.10
CA PHE A 128 3.20 12.05 14.48
C PHE A 128 1.72 12.33 14.57
N HIS A 129 1.06 11.62 15.47
CA HIS A 129 -0.31 11.96 15.87
C HIS A 129 -0.51 11.82 17.36
N GLY A 130 -1.55 12.44 17.90
CA GLY A 130 -1.89 12.36 19.31
C GLY A 130 -2.85 13.46 19.72
N GLU A 131 -3.27 13.47 20.98
CA GLU A 131 -4.31 14.37 21.47
C GLU A 131 -3.91 15.85 21.36
N ASN A 132 -2.61 16.15 21.54
CA ASN A 132 -2.05 17.50 21.45
C ASN A 132 -1.11 17.70 20.25
N VAL A 133 -1.10 16.78 19.30
CA VAL A 133 -0.34 16.90 18.06
C VAL A 133 -1.32 17.22 16.95
N PRO A 134 -1.28 18.43 16.38
CA PRO A 134 -2.12 18.76 15.22
C PRO A 134 -1.86 17.77 14.08
N ILE A 135 -2.93 17.21 13.52
CA ILE A 135 -2.81 16.37 12.34
C ILE A 135 -2.61 17.29 11.14
N VAL A 136 -1.36 17.59 10.83
CA VAL A 136 -0.97 18.29 9.62
C VAL A 136 -0.21 17.29 8.76
N GLU A 137 -0.85 16.83 7.70
CA GLU A 137 -0.15 16.02 6.70
C GLU A 137 1.02 16.83 6.14
N ASP A 138 2.22 16.25 6.14
CA ASP A 138 3.45 16.80 5.58
C ASP A 138 4.07 18.01 6.30
N ASP A 139 3.80 18.25 7.60
CA ASP A 139 4.52 19.26 8.36
C ASP A 139 5.91 18.76 8.79
N GLN A 140 6.89 18.93 7.89
CA GLN A 140 8.26 18.53 8.12
C GLN A 140 8.91 19.29 9.32
N LYS A 141 8.50 20.53 9.57
CA LYS A 141 9.02 21.30 10.70
C LYS A 141 8.57 20.70 12.03
N GLN A 142 7.28 20.44 12.17
CA GLN A 142 6.72 19.82 13.37
C GLN A 142 7.31 18.41 13.58
N THR A 143 7.43 17.63 12.53
CA THR A 143 8.03 16.29 12.58
C THR A 143 9.47 16.36 13.09
N ARG A 144 10.28 17.31 12.61
CA ARG A 144 11.66 17.51 13.07
C ARG A 144 11.73 17.89 14.56
N GLU A 145 10.91 18.86 14.99
CA GLU A 145 10.84 19.27 16.38
C GLU A 145 10.47 18.13 17.32
N LEU A 146 9.55 17.26 16.90
CA LEU A 146 9.14 16.08 17.68
C LEU A 146 10.21 14.98 17.69
N LEU A 147 10.89 14.74 16.57
CA LEU A 147 12.02 13.80 16.52
C LEU A 147 13.15 14.23 17.48
N GLU A 148 13.49 15.51 17.49
CA GLU A 148 14.47 16.07 18.40
C GLU A 148 14.00 15.98 19.86
N LYS A 149 12.77 16.39 20.15
CA LYS A 149 12.19 16.36 21.50
C LYS A 149 12.22 14.95 22.12
N TYR A 150 11.93 13.92 21.32
CA TYR A 150 11.89 12.54 21.79
C TYR A 150 13.17 11.76 21.55
N ASN A 151 14.23 12.44 21.06
CA ASN A 151 15.55 11.86 20.77
C ASN A 151 15.44 10.61 19.86
N ILE A 152 14.64 10.72 18.80
CA ILE A 152 14.44 9.64 17.85
C ILE A 152 15.48 9.78 16.74
N SER A 153 16.35 8.77 16.59
CA SER A 153 17.40 8.80 15.57
C SER A 153 16.91 8.35 14.21
N LYS A 154 17.63 8.76 13.19
CA LYS A 154 17.39 8.36 11.80
C LYS A 154 17.54 6.86 11.61
N GLU A 155 18.53 6.25 12.25
CA GLU A 155 18.78 4.80 12.21
C GLU A 155 17.57 4.03 12.76
N TYR A 156 17.00 4.51 13.87
CA TYR A 156 15.78 3.92 14.43
C TYR A 156 14.61 4.01 13.46
N LEU A 157 14.42 5.15 12.79
CA LEU A 157 13.35 5.33 11.81
C LEU A 157 13.54 4.40 10.60
N GLN A 158 14.77 4.26 10.11
CA GLN A 158 15.09 3.37 9.00
C GLN A 158 14.85 1.89 9.37
N GLU A 159 15.30 1.47 10.56
CA GLU A 159 15.06 0.11 11.05
C GLU A 159 13.56 -0.20 11.16
N LYS A 160 12.79 0.71 11.74
CA LYS A 160 11.34 0.57 11.87
C LYS A 160 10.65 0.53 10.52
N SER A 161 11.06 1.40 9.60
CA SER A 161 10.55 1.45 8.23
C SER A 161 10.80 0.14 7.49
N ASP A 162 12.03 -0.35 7.50
CA ASP A 162 12.41 -1.60 6.86
C ASP A 162 11.67 -2.81 7.46
N LYS A 163 11.53 -2.84 8.78
CA LYS A 163 10.79 -3.89 9.48
C LYS A 163 9.31 -3.90 9.13
N LEU A 164 8.68 -2.72 9.05
CA LEU A 164 7.27 -2.60 8.65
C LEU A 164 7.04 -3.18 7.27
N LEU A 165 7.85 -2.74 6.31
CA LEU A 165 7.74 -3.21 4.93
C LEU A 165 7.97 -4.72 4.81
N ASP A 166 9.01 -5.23 5.46
CA ASP A 166 9.33 -6.66 5.47
C ASP A 166 8.21 -7.50 6.09
N THR A 167 7.68 -7.06 7.24
CA THR A 167 6.57 -7.74 7.92
C THR A 167 5.36 -7.84 7.02
N VAL A 168 4.91 -6.73 6.46
CA VAL A 168 3.70 -6.70 5.65
C VAL A 168 3.85 -7.50 4.36
N LEU A 169 4.98 -7.35 3.66
CA LEU A 169 5.19 -8.08 2.41
C LEU A 169 5.45 -9.58 2.62
N THR A 170 6.09 -9.96 3.71
CA THR A 170 6.27 -11.38 4.07
C THR A 170 4.94 -12.05 4.34
N ASP A 171 4.08 -11.41 5.11
CA ASP A 171 2.75 -11.93 5.38
C ASP A 171 1.88 -11.91 4.12
N TRP A 172 1.95 -10.84 3.34
CA TRP A 172 1.26 -10.77 2.06
C TRP A 172 1.64 -11.94 1.15
N LYS A 173 2.93 -12.17 0.97
CA LYS A 173 3.45 -13.29 0.19
C LYS A 173 2.97 -14.64 0.71
N ARG A 174 3.03 -14.84 2.04
CA ARG A 174 2.68 -16.11 2.68
C ARG A 174 1.21 -16.46 2.57
N TYR A 175 0.33 -15.48 2.78
CA TYR A 175 -1.11 -15.72 2.89
C TYR A 175 -1.90 -15.40 1.61
N SER A 176 -1.37 -14.58 0.73
CA SER A 176 -1.97 -14.28 -0.58
C SER A 176 -1.44 -15.14 -1.72
N ASN A 177 -0.41 -15.95 -1.49
CA ASN A 177 0.39 -16.62 -2.53
C ASN A 177 1.04 -15.62 -3.51
N SER A 178 1.32 -14.41 -3.06
CA SER A 178 2.00 -13.39 -3.87
C SER A 178 3.41 -13.81 -4.23
N SER A 179 3.87 -13.42 -5.41
CA SER A 179 5.26 -13.59 -5.83
C SER A 179 6.19 -12.48 -5.31
N TYR A 180 5.63 -11.42 -4.74
CA TYR A 180 6.36 -10.26 -4.26
C TYR A 180 6.94 -10.46 -2.86
N SER A 181 7.99 -9.68 -2.56
CA SER A 181 8.65 -9.61 -1.26
C SER A 181 9.36 -8.26 -1.15
N LYS A 182 9.96 -7.97 0.00
CA LYS A 182 10.79 -6.77 0.21
C LYS A 182 11.90 -6.64 -0.85
N ASP A 183 12.54 -7.75 -1.22
CA ASP A 183 13.64 -7.76 -2.20
C ASP A 183 13.14 -7.69 -3.65
N ASN A 184 11.87 -7.95 -3.87
CA ASN A 184 11.23 -7.91 -5.19
C ASN A 184 9.79 -7.42 -5.06
N MET A 185 9.62 -6.13 -4.99
CA MET A 185 8.29 -5.50 -4.91
C MET A 185 7.61 -5.30 -6.27
N GLY A 186 8.32 -5.60 -7.38
CA GLY A 186 7.87 -5.30 -8.73
C GLY A 186 8.22 -3.88 -9.18
N ARG A 187 7.53 -3.37 -10.19
CA ARG A 187 7.85 -2.07 -10.77
C ARG A 187 7.14 -0.94 -10.03
N LEU A 188 7.91 -0.15 -9.29
CA LEU A 188 7.44 1.07 -8.62
C LEU A 188 8.62 2.02 -8.40
N THR A 189 8.31 3.30 -8.17
CA THR A 189 9.28 4.32 -7.76
C THR A 189 9.15 4.56 -6.27
N ILE A 190 10.26 4.46 -5.52
CA ILE A 190 10.28 4.72 -4.08
C ILE A 190 10.77 6.14 -3.84
N GLU A 191 9.97 6.93 -3.13
CA GLU A 191 10.36 8.23 -2.60
C GLU A 191 10.40 8.16 -1.08
N LYS A 192 11.49 8.62 -0.49
CA LYS A 192 11.64 8.73 0.95
C LYS A 192 11.63 10.20 1.33
N ASP A 193 11.03 10.52 2.48
CA ASP A 193 11.15 11.85 3.05
C ASP A 193 12.58 12.15 3.54
N GLU A 194 12.82 13.36 4.01
CA GLU A 194 14.15 13.77 4.47
C GLU A 194 14.64 13.02 5.70
N PHE A 195 13.74 12.50 6.53
CA PHE A 195 14.05 11.79 7.78
C PHE A 195 14.47 10.34 7.52
N LEU A 196 14.18 9.81 6.34
CA LEU A 196 14.43 8.44 5.93
C LEU A 196 15.49 8.29 4.81
N LYS A 197 16.02 9.40 4.29
CA LYS A 197 17.06 9.44 3.23
C LYS A 197 18.46 9.14 3.73
#